data_ec2f23a9ebd590a9098164b042bd38ad
#
_entry.id   ec2f23a9ebd590a9098164b042bd38ad
#
_cell.length_a   1.000
_cell.length_b   1.000
_cell.length_c   1.000
_cell.angle_alpha   90.00
_cell.angle_beta   90.00
_cell.angle_gamma   90.00
#
_symmetry.space_group_name_H-M   'P 1'
#
loop_
_entity.id
_entity.type
_entity.pdbx_description
1 polymer ?
#
loop_
_entity_poly.entity_id
_entity_poly.type
_entity_poly.pdbx_seq_one_letter_code
_entity_poly.pdbx_strand_id
1 'polypeptide(L)'
;MKKLITILALGLASLLHAQETLRDDPLQFRNDSIAVQNDISFSHFSVFLEGGEIYPMGDLMDAVQNALYGGVGVRYTYWDDVDGIVMFQYTYFKPNQKIHYDGVHQFMGRIGADWNWKLIHPVILGAGFTCSWTRADAEGYNYDAPGGTLTDNETEFGWYARISLPVFKYKEYRAGFHVLWEQLWTLPKRSNMLSAGVTVERSIW
;
A
#
# COMPACT_ATOMS: atom_id res chain seq x y z
N MET A 1 -8.97 -14.55 -1.49
CA MET A 1 -7.76 -15.38 -1.60
C MET A 1 -7.41 -15.79 -3.03
N LYS A 2 -8.33 -16.43 -3.83
CA LYS A 2 -7.99 -16.86 -5.21
C LYS A 2 -7.50 -15.72 -6.12
N LYS A 3 -8.12 -14.54 -6.09
CA LYS A 3 -7.71 -13.37 -6.91
C LYS A 3 -6.34 -12.81 -6.53
N LEU A 4 -5.97 -12.79 -5.24
CA LEU A 4 -4.64 -12.34 -4.78
C LEU A 4 -3.54 -13.28 -5.28
N ILE A 5 -3.78 -14.59 -5.21
CA ILE A 5 -2.86 -15.60 -5.72
C ILE A 5 -2.69 -15.43 -7.24
N THR A 6 -3.76 -15.10 -7.96
CA THR A 6 -3.71 -14.86 -9.40
C THR A 6 -2.90 -13.62 -9.75
N ILE A 7 -3.05 -12.51 -9.01
CA ILE A 7 -2.27 -11.28 -9.22
C ILE A 7 -0.79 -11.51 -8.90
N LEU A 8 -0.47 -12.19 -7.80
CA LEU A 8 0.88 -12.59 -7.43
C LEU A 8 1.48 -13.55 -8.49
N ALA A 9 0.72 -14.52 -8.96
CA ALA A 9 1.16 -15.46 -9.99
C ALA A 9 1.39 -14.78 -11.35
N LEU A 10 0.53 -13.83 -11.75
CA LEU A 10 0.73 -13.03 -12.95
C LEU A 10 1.94 -12.10 -12.82
N GLY A 11 2.16 -11.48 -11.66
CA GLY A 11 3.36 -10.69 -11.37
C GLY A 11 4.65 -11.52 -11.43
N LEU A 12 4.64 -12.72 -10.85
CA LEU A 12 5.77 -13.66 -10.95
C LEU A 12 5.98 -14.17 -12.38
N ALA A 13 4.93 -14.49 -13.11
CA ALA A 13 5.01 -14.95 -14.49
C ALA A 13 5.55 -13.87 -15.43
N SER A 14 5.15 -12.60 -15.24
CA SER A 14 5.71 -11.48 -16.01
C SER A 14 7.17 -11.21 -15.67
N LEU A 15 7.59 -11.40 -14.41
CA LEU A 15 9.00 -11.34 -13.99
C LEU A 15 9.83 -12.46 -14.64
N LEU A 16 9.31 -13.68 -14.67
CA LEU A 16 9.98 -14.82 -15.30
C LEU A 16 10.07 -14.65 -16.83
N HIS A 17 9.04 -14.11 -17.47
CA HIS A 17 9.05 -13.85 -18.91
C HIS A 17 9.99 -12.70 -19.29
N ALA A 18 10.07 -11.66 -18.46
CA ALA A 18 11.07 -10.60 -18.61
C ALA A 18 12.51 -11.15 -18.48
N GLN A 19 12.71 -12.18 -17.66
CA GLN A 19 14.00 -12.85 -17.48
C GLN A 19 14.39 -13.69 -18.70
N GLU A 20 13.44 -14.32 -19.41
CA GLU A 20 13.71 -15.10 -20.62
C GLU A 20 14.08 -14.19 -21.82
N THR A 21 13.40 -13.06 -22.00
CA THR A 21 13.70 -12.11 -23.10
C THR A 21 15.04 -11.38 -22.91
N LEU A 22 15.54 -11.25 -21.67
CA LEU A 22 16.85 -10.65 -21.37
C LEU A 22 18.00 -11.64 -21.46
N ARG A 23 17.73 -12.94 -21.63
CA ARG A 23 18.75 -14.00 -21.66
C ARG A 23 19.52 -14.07 -22.97
N ASP A 24 19.03 -13.42 -24.03
CA ASP A 24 19.63 -13.49 -25.38
C ASP A 24 20.86 -12.58 -25.56
N ASP A 25 21.11 -11.62 -24.65
CA ASP A 25 22.35 -10.84 -24.62
C ASP A 25 22.93 -10.68 -23.20
N PRO A 26 23.86 -11.59 -22.80
CA PRO A 26 24.46 -11.59 -21.47
C PRO A 26 25.31 -10.34 -21.17
N LEU A 27 25.76 -9.60 -22.18
CA LEU A 27 26.53 -8.36 -21.99
C LEU A 27 25.61 -7.18 -21.71
N GLN A 28 24.46 -7.11 -22.38
CA GLN A 28 23.45 -6.11 -22.14
C GLN A 28 22.82 -6.29 -20.75
N PHE A 29 22.50 -7.54 -20.37
CA PHE A 29 22.01 -7.87 -19.03
C PHE A 29 22.99 -7.44 -17.93
N ARG A 30 24.30 -7.62 -18.13
CA ARG A 30 25.33 -7.21 -17.17
C ARG A 30 25.41 -5.68 -17.04
N ASN A 31 25.30 -4.96 -18.14
CA ASN A 31 25.35 -3.49 -18.13
C ASN A 31 24.06 -2.91 -17.54
N ASP A 32 22.89 -3.46 -17.88
CA ASP A 32 21.60 -3.01 -17.37
C ASP A 32 21.42 -3.35 -15.89
N SER A 33 21.90 -4.52 -15.44
CA SER A 33 21.89 -4.88 -14.02
C SER A 33 22.87 -4.02 -13.20
N ILE A 34 24.03 -3.67 -13.73
CA ILE A 34 24.97 -2.74 -13.10
C ILE A 34 24.38 -1.32 -13.09
N ALA A 35 23.72 -0.88 -14.17
CA ALA A 35 23.05 0.41 -14.22
C ALA A 35 21.90 0.48 -13.21
N VAL A 36 21.05 -0.57 -13.12
CA VAL A 36 19.98 -0.67 -12.11
C VAL A 36 20.57 -0.71 -10.70
N GLN A 37 21.69 -1.38 -10.49
CA GLN A 37 22.33 -1.51 -9.18
C GLN A 37 23.00 -0.21 -8.71
N ASN A 38 23.54 0.58 -9.65
CA ASN A 38 24.19 1.85 -9.31
C ASN A 38 23.24 3.04 -9.20
N ASP A 39 22.00 2.89 -9.65
CA ASP A 39 21.07 4.02 -9.83
C ASP A 39 19.86 3.97 -8.89
N ILE A 40 20.02 3.33 -7.73
CA ILE A 40 19.03 3.35 -6.64
C ILE A 40 19.06 4.67 -5.87
N SER A 41 20.10 5.48 -6.03
CA SER A 41 20.11 6.86 -5.53
C SER A 41 19.09 7.70 -6.31
N PHE A 42 17.83 7.55 -5.95
CA PHE A 42 16.82 8.54 -6.30
C PHE A 42 17.19 9.85 -5.61
N SER A 43 16.86 10.93 -6.28
CA SER A 43 16.99 12.26 -5.72
C SER A 43 16.43 12.32 -4.29
N HIS A 44 16.95 13.27 -3.54
CA HIS A 44 16.60 13.41 -2.12
C HIS A 44 15.11 13.58 -1.83
N PHE A 45 14.27 13.86 -2.84
CA PHE A 45 12.83 14.05 -2.68
C PHE A 45 12.04 13.51 -3.86
N SER A 46 10.99 12.73 -3.56
CA SER A 46 10.06 12.23 -4.56
C SER A 46 8.61 12.26 -4.05
N VAL A 47 7.68 12.28 -5.00
CA VAL A 47 6.24 12.14 -4.75
C VAL A 47 5.77 10.85 -5.39
N PHE A 48 4.91 10.11 -4.69
CA PHE A 48 4.35 8.87 -5.22
C PHE A 48 2.84 8.82 -5.08
N LEU A 49 2.23 8.10 -6.02
CA LEU A 49 0.84 7.69 -6.00
C LEU A 49 0.80 6.17 -5.83
N GLU A 50 -0.15 5.69 -5.07
CA GLU A 50 -0.39 4.26 -4.95
C GLU A 50 -1.87 3.93 -5.03
N GLY A 51 -2.16 2.70 -5.43
CA GLY A 51 -3.51 2.19 -5.46
C GLY A 51 -3.51 0.67 -5.53
N GLY A 52 -4.58 0.08 -5.02
CA GLY A 52 -4.67 -1.36 -4.93
C GLY A 52 -5.93 -1.82 -4.23
N GLU A 53 -5.87 -3.01 -3.65
CA GLU A 53 -6.97 -3.65 -2.92
C GLU A 53 -6.54 -3.94 -1.48
N ILE A 54 -7.44 -3.69 -0.54
CA ILE A 54 -7.30 -4.02 0.88
C ILE A 54 -8.14 -5.24 1.18
N TYR A 55 -7.55 -6.15 1.93
CA TYR A 55 -8.14 -7.38 2.43
C TYR A 55 -8.24 -7.29 3.95
N PRO A 56 -9.43 -7.01 4.51
CA PRO A 56 -9.67 -7.08 5.94
C PRO A 56 -9.35 -8.49 6.47
N MET A 57 -8.82 -8.59 7.67
CA MET A 57 -8.43 -9.87 8.27
C MET A 57 -9.07 -10.04 9.66
N GLY A 58 -9.26 -11.30 10.07
CA GLY A 58 -9.88 -11.61 11.36
C GLY A 58 -11.33 -11.12 11.45
N ASP A 59 -11.72 -10.56 12.59
CA ASP A 59 -13.07 -10.08 12.86
C ASP A 59 -13.51 -8.95 11.91
N LEU A 60 -12.55 -8.18 11.38
CA LEU A 60 -12.85 -7.12 10.42
C LEU A 60 -13.37 -7.68 9.09
N MET A 61 -12.95 -8.89 8.70
CA MET A 61 -13.44 -9.57 7.49
C MET A 61 -14.94 -9.92 7.59
N ASP A 62 -15.47 -10.12 8.80
CA ASP A 62 -16.89 -10.37 9.01
C ASP A 62 -17.72 -9.08 8.91
N ALA A 63 -17.10 -7.94 9.20
CA ALA A 63 -17.76 -6.64 9.21
C ALA A 63 -17.82 -5.99 7.82
N VAL A 64 -16.72 -6.01 7.07
CA VAL A 64 -16.59 -5.29 5.80
C VAL A 64 -15.99 -6.15 4.69
N GLN A 65 -16.31 -5.77 3.44
CA GLN A 65 -15.77 -6.43 2.24
C GLN A 65 -14.38 -5.89 1.89
N ASN A 66 -13.67 -6.61 1.02
CA ASN A 66 -12.48 -6.07 0.36
C ASN A 66 -12.80 -4.75 -0.35
N ALA A 67 -11.86 -3.83 -0.33
CA ALA A 67 -12.05 -2.50 -0.89
C ALA A 67 -10.85 -2.05 -1.73
N LEU A 68 -11.13 -1.21 -2.72
CA LEU A 68 -10.08 -0.49 -3.43
C LEU A 68 -9.64 0.72 -2.60
N TYR A 69 -8.35 1.03 -2.69
CA TYR A 69 -7.79 2.23 -2.09
C TYR A 69 -6.99 3.05 -3.09
N GLY A 70 -6.85 4.34 -2.79
CA GLY A 70 -5.93 5.24 -3.46
C GLY A 70 -5.18 6.08 -2.44
N GLY A 71 -3.92 6.37 -2.71
CA GLY A 71 -3.08 7.12 -1.80
C GLY A 71 -2.05 7.98 -2.53
N VAL A 72 -1.56 8.96 -1.81
CA VAL A 72 -0.49 9.87 -2.22
C VAL A 72 0.51 10.01 -1.09
N GLY A 73 1.78 10.08 -1.44
CA GLY A 73 2.82 10.26 -0.44
C GLY A 73 4.05 10.95 -0.96
N VAL A 74 4.92 11.25 -0.03
CA VAL A 74 6.24 11.82 -0.26
C VAL A 74 7.29 10.93 0.34
N ARG A 75 8.44 10.89 -0.30
CA ARG A 75 9.62 10.16 0.13
C ARG A 75 10.80 11.11 0.16
N TYR A 76 11.59 11.02 1.20
CA TYR A 76 12.83 11.76 1.36
C TYR A 76 13.97 10.79 1.70
N THR A 77 14.98 10.75 0.87
CA THR A 77 16.18 9.95 1.10
C THR A 77 17.07 10.64 2.12
N TYR A 78 17.20 10.02 3.27
CA TYR A 78 17.99 10.54 4.39
C TYR A 78 19.40 9.95 4.40
N TRP A 79 19.53 8.64 4.15
CA TRP A 79 20.79 7.93 3.94
C TRP A 79 20.72 7.15 2.63
N ASP A 80 21.85 6.72 2.11
CA ASP A 80 21.96 6.01 0.83
C ASP A 80 21.02 4.81 0.69
N ASP A 81 20.62 4.19 1.79
CA ASP A 81 19.77 3.00 1.82
C ASP A 81 18.47 3.19 2.61
N VAL A 82 18.21 4.38 3.17
CA VAL A 82 17.04 4.63 4.02
C VAL A 82 16.30 5.89 3.60
N ASP A 83 15.03 5.72 3.29
CA ASP A 83 14.11 6.78 2.94
C ASP A 83 13.09 6.98 4.05
N GLY A 84 12.85 8.23 4.46
CA GLY A 84 11.67 8.59 5.23
C GLY A 84 10.46 8.72 4.33
N ILE A 85 9.29 8.24 4.77
CA ILE A 85 8.04 8.36 4.01
C ILE A 85 6.93 8.95 4.85
N VAL A 86 6.08 9.75 4.18
CA VAL A 86 4.77 10.18 4.70
C VAL A 86 3.75 9.91 3.61
N MET A 87 2.62 9.31 3.99
CA MET A 87 1.60 8.89 3.04
C MET A 87 0.20 9.10 3.59
N PHE A 88 -0.72 9.46 2.71
CA PHE A 88 -2.15 9.55 2.96
C PHE A 88 -2.90 8.62 2.02
N GLN A 89 -3.89 7.91 2.55
CA GLN A 89 -4.69 6.93 1.84
C GLN A 89 -6.16 7.14 2.16
N TYR A 90 -7.00 6.90 1.16
CA TYR A 90 -8.45 6.83 1.31
C TYR A 90 -8.97 5.48 0.83
N THR A 91 -9.94 4.94 1.58
CA THR A 91 -10.62 3.68 1.28
C THR A 91 -12.09 3.79 1.62
N TYR A 92 -12.93 3.19 0.79
CA TYR A 92 -14.34 3.01 1.07
C TYR A 92 -14.67 1.53 1.16
N PHE A 93 -15.09 1.08 2.35
CA PHE A 93 -15.51 -0.30 2.58
C PHE A 93 -17.03 -0.41 2.50
N LYS A 94 -17.48 -1.47 1.82
CA LYS A 94 -18.87 -1.90 1.87
C LYS A 94 -19.06 -2.87 3.03
N PRO A 95 -20.10 -2.69 3.87
CA PRO A 95 -20.39 -3.61 4.93
C PRO A 95 -20.82 -4.98 4.38
N ASN A 96 -20.48 -6.04 5.07
CA ASN A 96 -20.94 -7.38 4.73
C ASN A 96 -22.42 -7.58 5.07
N GLN A 97 -22.89 -6.94 6.17
CA GLN A 97 -24.26 -6.94 6.60
C GLN A 97 -24.78 -5.50 6.63
N LYS A 98 -25.76 -5.19 5.79
CA LYS A 98 -26.38 -3.87 5.70
C LYS A 98 -27.26 -3.49 6.93
N ILE A 99 -27.16 -4.23 8.03
CA ILE A 99 -28.05 -4.10 9.19
C ILE A 99 -27.71 -2.86 10.02
N HIS A 100 -26.45 -2.37 9.93
CA HIS A 100 -26.00 -1.30 10.81
C HIS A 100 -25.39 -0.09 10.09
N TYR A 101 -24.74 -0.30 8.91
CA TYR A 101 -24.03 0.77 8.20
C TYR A 101 -24.24 0.65 6.70
N ASP A 102 -24.34 1.78 6.01
CA ASP A 102 -24.41 1.85 4.55
C ASP A 102 -23.04 1.80 3.90
N GLY A 103 -22.01 2.27 4.62
CA GLY A 103 -20.64 2.26 4.19
C GLY A 103 -19.69 2.78 5.26
N VAL A 104 -18.42 2.50 5.08
CA VAL A 104 -17.35 2.92 5.98
C VAL A 104 -16.27 3.63 5.18
N HIS A 105 -16.09 4.91 5.46
CA HIS A 105 -15.03 5.75 4.91
C HIS A 105 -13.83 5.71 5.84
N GLN A 106 -12.65 5.38 5.31
CA GLN A 106 -11.41 5.35 6.08
C GLN A 106 -10.36 6.24 5.42
N PHE A 107 -9.81 7.15 6.22
CA PHE A 107 -8.65 7.97 5.88
C PHE A 107 -7.49 7.54 6.74
N MET A 108 -6.36 7.24 6.12
CA MET A 108 -5.16 6.80 6.82
C MET A 108 -4.00 7.73 6.53
N GLY A 109 -3.31 8.13 7.60
CA GLY A 109 -2.01 8.78 7.54
C GLY A 109 -0.94 7.80 8.01
N ARG A 110 0.17 7.68 7.27
CA ARG A 110 1.31 6.85 7.65
C ARG A 110 2.59 7.65 7.64
N ILE A 111 3.44 7.35 8.60
CA ILE A 111 4.81 7.88 8.68
C ILE A 111 5.76 6.73 9.02
N GLY A 112 6.88 6.65 8.32
CA GLY A 112 7.83 5.56 8.55
C GLY A 112 9.09 5.70 7.74
N ALA A 113 9.79 4.58 7.62
CA ALA A 113 11.00 4.47 6.86
C ALA A 113 10.97 3.25 5.95
N ASP A 114 11.53 3.41 4.77
CA ASP A 114 11.76 2.38 3.78
C ASP A 114 13.27 2.12 3.70
N TRP A 115 13.68 0.87 3.80
CA TRP A 115 15.05 0.43 3.63
C TRP A 115 15.23 -0.23 2.26
N ASN A 116 16.12 0.30 1.45
CA ASN A 116 16.44 -0.16 0.12
C ASN A 116 17.47 -1.32 0.20
N TRP A 117 17.00 -2.54 0.12
CA TRP A 117 17.87 -3.71 0.16
C TRP A 117 18.38 -4.03 -1.24
N LYS A 118 19.67 -3.79 -1.46
CA LYS A 118 20.38 -4.00 -2.74
C LYS A 118 20.71 -5.47 -2.94
N LEU A 119 19.72 -6.26 -3.35
CA LEU A 119 19.90 -7.63 -3.85
C LEU A 119 20.10 -7.64 -5.36
N ILE A 120 20.13 -8.83 -5.96
CA ILE A 120 20.11 -9.01 -7.44
C ILE A 120 18.92 -8.26 -8.06
N HIS A 121 17.78 -8.25 -7.38
CA HIS A 121 16.64 -7.36 -7.65
C HIS A 121 16.43 -6.45 -6.43
N PRO A 122 16.23 -5.15 -6.63
CA PRO A 122 16.00 -4.23 -5.52
C PRO A 122 14.69 -4.60 -4.80
N VAL A 123 14.78 -4.74 -3.48
CA VAL A 123 13.63 -4.94 -2.60
C VAL A 123 13.63 -3.80 -1.59
N ILE A 124 12.47 -3.20 -1.39
CA ILE A 124 12.30 -2.14 -0.39
C ILE A 124 11.48 -2.72 0.76
N LEU A 125 12.04 -2.68 1.95
CA LEU A 125 11.39 -3.09 3.19
C LEU A 125 11.03 -1.83 3.98
N GLY A 126 9.74 -1.67 4.28
CA GLY A 126 9.25 -0.50 4.99
C GLY A 126 8.55 -0.87 6.29
N ALA A 127 8.61 0.03 7.25
CA ALA A 127 7.85 -0.06 8.48
C ALA A 127 7.59 1.34 9.06
N GLY A 128 6.54 1.47 9.85
CA GLY A 128 6.20 2.73 10.48
C GLY A 128 4.91 2.69 11.28
N PHE A 129 4.45 3.89 11.60
CA PHE A 129 3.21 4.10 12.33
C PHE A 129 2.10 4.55 11.40
N THR A 130 0.88 4.19 11.76
CA THR A 130 -0.35 4.57 11.07
C THR A 130 -1.32 5.23 12.05
N CYS A 131 -2.07 6.21 11.53
CA CYS A 131 -3.22 6.80 12.18
C CYS A 131 -4.38 6.67 11.20
N SER A 132 -5.44 6.02 11.63
CA SER A 132 -6.68 5.82 10.86
C SER A 132 -7.78 6.69 11.45
N TRP A 133 -8.50 7.40 10.60
CA TRP A 133 -9.76 8.03 10.91
C TRP A 133 -10.85 7.35 10.07
N THR A 134 -11.80 6.74 10.78
CA THR A 134 -12.89 5.97 10.20
C THR A 134 -14.21 6.66 10.47
N ARG A 135 -15.05 6.78 9.45
CA ARG A 135 -16.41 7.27 9.54
C ARG A 135 -17.36 6.25 8.97
N ALA A 136 -18.30 5.80 9.79
CA ALA A 136 -19.39 4.92 9.41
C ALA A 136 -20.71 5.69 9.42
N ASP A 137 -21.45 5.65 8.31
CA ASP A 137 -22.76 6.29 8.19
C ASP A 137 -23.85 5.20 8.14
N ALA A 138 -24.91 5.39 8.94
CA ALA A 138 -26.08 4.51 8.98
C ALA A 138 -27.36 5.31 8.79
N GLU A 139 -28.12 5.03 7.74
CA GLU A 139 -29.42 5.64 7.52
C GLU A 139 -30.51 4.96 8.37
N GLY A 140 -31.38 5.75 8.98
CA GLY A 140 -32.57 5.26 9.67
C GLY A 140 -32.39 4.78 11.11
N TYR A 141 -31.19 4.88 11.68
CA TYR A 141 -30.88 4.37 13.04
C TYR A 141 -30.84 5.44 14.13
N ASN A 142 -31.30 6.64 13.85
CA ASN A 142 -31.38 7.67 14.90
C ASN A 142 -32.70 7.48 15.70
N TYR A 143 -32.60 6.95 16.92
CA TYR A 143 -33.75 6.76 17.81
C TYR A 143 -34.43 8.08 18.19
N ASP A 144 -33.70 9.20 18.21
CA ASP A 144 -34.21 10.52 18.59
C ASP A 144 -34.80 11.30 17.41
N ALA A 145 -34.50 10.90 16.17
CA ALA A 145 -35.00 11.51 14.94
C ALA A 145 -35.23 10.43 13.86
N PRO A 146 -36.43 9.84 13.78
CA PRO A 146 -36.76 8.85 12.76
C PRO A 146 -36.46 9.37 11.35
N GLY A 147 -35.59 8.67 10.60
CA GLY A 147 -35.08 9.11 9.29
C GLY A 147 -33.81 9.95 9.34
N GLY A 148 -33.21 10.16 10.50
CA GLY A 148 -31.89 10.79 10.64
C GLY A 148 -30.74 9.84 10.30
N THR A 149 -29.59 10.39 9.99
CA THR A 149 -28.34 9.64 9.77
C THR A 149 -27.56 9.57 11.09
N LEU A 150 -27.22 8.35 11.52
CA LEU A 150 -26.24 8.16 12.59
C LEU A 150 -24.85 8.11 11.97
N THR A 151 -23.97 8.98 12.44
CA THR A 151 -22.55 8.98 12.04
C THR A 151 -21.71 8.59 13.23
N ASP A 152 -20.92 7.53 13.06
CA ASP A 152 -19.94 7.10 14.05
C ASP A 152 -18.52 7.37 13.51
N ASN A 153 -17.68 7.99 14.35
CA ASN A 153 -16.33 8.37 14.01
C ASN A 153 -15.35 7.77 15.00
N GLU A 154 -14.36 7.05 14.47
CA GLU A 154 -13.29 6.46 15.27
C GLU A 154 -11.93 6.91 14.78
N THR A 155 -11.01 7.11 15.72
CA THR A 155 -9.60 7.36 15.43
C THR A 155 -8.78 6.26 16.08
N GLU A 156 -7.98 5.58 15.27
CA GLU A 156 -7.17 4.45 15.68
C GLU A 156 -5.71 4.70 15.30
N PHE A 157 -4.82 4.18 16.14
CA PHE A 157 -3.39 4.16 15.87
C PHE A 157 -2.92 2.73 15.64
N GLY A 158 -1.81 2.58 14.95
CA GLY A 158 -1.26 1.28 14.67
C GLY A 158 0.14 1.35 14.10
N TRP A 159 0.55 0.26 13.51
CA TRP A 159 1.80 0.14 12.79
C TRP A 159 1.61 -0.65 11.50
N TYR A 160 2.54 -0.50 10.57
CA TYR A 160 2.55 -1.23 9.33
C TYR A 160 3.93 -1.79 9.02
N ALA A 161 3.95 -2.87 8.22
CA ALA A 161 5.12 -3.39 7.54
C ALA A 161 4.83 -3.49 6.05
N ARG A 162 5.79 -3.12 5.21
CA ARG A 162 5.66 -3.05 3.76
C ARG A 162 6.81 -3.75 3.07
N ILE A 163 6.50 -4.44 1.98
CA ILE A 163 7.48 -4.95 1.03
C ILE A 163 7.12 -4.36 -0.33
N SER A 164 8.09 -3.72 -1.00
CA SER A 164 7.89 -3.17 -2.33
C SER A 164 8.95 -3.69 -3.29
N LEU A 165 8.52 -3.95 -4.52
CA LEU A 165 9.33 -4.45 -5.61
C LEU A 165 9.29 -3.43 -6.76
N PRO A 166 10.29 -2.57 -6.90
CA PRO A 166 10.44 -1.71 -8.08
C PRO A 166 10.64 -2.60 -9.30
N VAL A 167 9.83 -2.42 -10.33
CA VAL A 167 9.89 -3.26 -11.55
C VAL A 167 10.20 -2.43 -12.80
N PHE A 168 10.01 -1.14 -12.72
CA PHE A 168 10.21 -0.24 -13.85
C PHE A 168 10.81 1.08 -13.39
N LYS A 169 11.83 1.56 -14.14
CA LYS A 169 12.42 2.89 -13.97
C LYS A 169 12.62 3.51 -15.36
N TYR A 170 12.13 4.72 -15.53
CA TYR A 170 12.35 5.51 -16.75
C TYR A 170 12.51 6.98 -16.39
N LYS A 171 13.72 7.51 -16.58
CA LYS A 171 14.09 8.89 -16.21
C LYS A 171 13.79 9.15 -14.71
N GLU A 172 12.89 10.09 -14.45
CA GLU A 172 12.46 10.52 -13.12
C GLU A 172 11.34 9.63 -12.53
N TYR A 173 10.84 8.64 -13.29
CA TYR A 173 9.71 7.81 -12.89
C TYR A 173 10.17 6.43 -12.45
N ARG A 174 9.57 5.94 -11.38
CA ARG A 174 9.69 4.57 -10.89
C ARG A 174 8.31 3.99 -10.69
N ALA A 175 8.09 2.74 -11.08
CA ALA A 175 6.87 2.01 -10.79
C ALA A 175 7.19 0.65 -10.19
N GLY A 176 6.31 0.15 -9.34
CA GLY A 176 6.51 -1.12 -8.66
C GLY A 176 5.24 -1.65 -8.03
N PHE A 177 5.35 -2.86 -7.52
CA PHE A 177 4.31 -3.52 -6.72
C PHE A 177 4.65 -3.41 -5.25
N HIS A 178 3.63 -3.41 -4.40
CA HIS A 178 3.84 -3.51 -2.96
C HIS A 178 2.78 -4.39 -2.30
N VAL A 179 3.17 -4.96 -1.18
CA VAL A 179 2.31 -5.60 -0.21
C VAL A 179 2.55 -4.91 1.12
N LEU A 180 1.50 -4.54 1.81
CA LEU A 180 1.54 -3.87 3.10
C LEU A 180 0.62 -4.60 4.06
N TRP A 181 1.15 -4.96 5.21
CA TRP A 181 0.38 -5.45 6.34
C TRP A 181 0.28 -4.37 7.41
N GLU A 182 -0.90 -4.22 7.99
CA GLU A 182 -1.22 -3.17 8.94
C GLU A 182 -2.00 -3.72 10.10
N GLN A 183 -1.65 -3.29 11.31
CA GLN A 183 -2.37 -3.60 12.53
C GLN A 183 -2.78 -2.32 13.23
N LEU A 184 -4.09 -2.10 13.38
CA LEU A 184 -4.67 -1.01 14.16
C LEU A 184 -4.96 -1.50 15.59
N TRP A 185 -4.75 -0.62 16.57
CA TRP A 185 -4.96 -0.90 17.99
C TRP A 185 -6.36 -0.48 18.43
N THR A 186 -7.36 -1.10 17.83
CA THR A 186 -8.77 -0.93 18.20
C THR A 186 -9.03 -1.56 19.57
N LEU A 187 -9.64 -0.83 20.49
CA LEU A 187 -10.07 -1.40 21.76
C LEU A 187 -11.53 -1.91 21.65
N PRO A 188 -11.84 -3.11 22.14
CA PRO A 188 -11.00 -4.07 22.87
C PRO A 188 -10.23 -5.04 21.95
N LYS A 189 -10.37 -4.97 20.64
CA LYS A 189 -9.78 -5.91 19.66
C LYS A 189 -8.83 -5.18 18.72
N ARG A 190 -7.89 -5.93 18.14
CA ARG A 190 -6.97 -5.42 17.11
C ARG A 190 -7.52 -5.71 15.72
N SER A 191 -7.50 -4.71 14.86
CA SER A 191 -7.86 -4.86 13.46
C SER A 191 -6.61 -5.07 12.61
N ASN A 192 -6.63 -6.08 11.75
CA ASN A 192 -5.54 -6.37 10.83
C ASN A 192 -6.02 -6.23 9.39
N MET A 193 -5.17 -5.67 8.53
CA MET A 193 -5.43 -5.52 7.11
C MET A 193 -4.20 -5.90 6.31
N LEU A 194 -4.43 -6.53 5.17
CA LEU A 194 -3.41 -6.78 4.16
C LEU A 194 -3.79 -6.02 2.91
N SER A 195 -2.90 -5.21 2.37
CA SER A 195 -3.12 -4.53 1.09
C SER A 195 -2.06 -4.94 0.08
N ALA A 196 -2.49 -4.98 -1.18
CA ALA A 196 -1.60 -5.22 -2.31
C ALA A 196 -1.93 -4.22 -3.43
N GLY A 197 -0.91 -3.66 -4.05
CA GLY A 197 -1.12 -2.63 -5.05
C GLY A 197 0.11 -2.27 -5.86
N VAL A 198 -0.05 -1.19 -6.60
CA VAL A 198 0.99 -0.58 -7.43
C VAL A 198 1.35 0.79 -6.90
N THR A 199 2.60 1.16 -7.07
CA THR A 199 3.11 2.51 -6.76
C THR A 199 3.72 3.09 -8.01
N VAL A 200 3.44 4.35 -8.29
CA VAL A 200 4.12 5.15 -9.30
C VAL A 200 4.73 6.35 -8.59
N GLU A 201 6.01 6.53 -8.74
CA GLU A 201 6.80 7.53 -8.05
C GLU A 201 7.52 8.42 -9.07
N ARG A 202 7.56 9.72 -8.80
CA ARG A 202 8.33 10.70 -9.56
C ARG A 202 9.35 11.37 -8.66
N SER A 203 10.59 11.32 -9.07
CA SER A 203 11.68 12.11 -8.46
C SER A 203 11.53 13.59 -8.84
N ILE A 204 11.74 14.48 -7.88
CA ILE A 204 11.61 15.93 -8.09
C ILE A 204 12.99 16.61 -8.03
N TRP A 205 13.93 16.09 -7.21
CA TRP A 205 15.31 16.62 -7.05
C TRP A 205 16.29 15.47 -6.94
#